data_c47abc88bc6b702c72c81aadae0bc145
#
_entry.id   c47abc88bc6b702c72c81aadae0bc145
#
_cell.length_a   1.000
_cell.length_b   1.000
_cell.length_c   1.000
_cell.angle_alpha   90.00
_cell.angle_beta   90.00
_cell.angle_gamma   90.00
#
_symmetry.space_group_name_H-M   'P 1'
#
loop_
_entity.id
_entity.type
_entity.pdbx_description
1 polymer ?
#
loop_
_entity_poly.entity_id
_entity_poly.type
_entity_poly.pdbx_seq_one_letter_code
_entity_poly.pdbx_strand_id
1 'polypeptide(L)'
;MKLTQRLWHAHSIRTKLLALALLPLVLVLPVSMAVLVYFGGNSYDRLLTVKVRSDLAVAHSYFERVKEVLGRGIEALANSAQLERAYQQRGRGDSTALAGLLSDTKRELGVDFLHLYGAEGRLIASSGARAPLAMLDWKVTRDARSGKAATAIDIFSAEDLSQFDAALAERALTPFIATENATPTDRAAESRGMVIHAAAPLRDEAGAVRAVVVGGSLLNKNLDFIDGLNEIVYPEGALPFGSQGTATLFLDDVRVATNVRLFEGARAIGTRVSQAVRQRVLGEGRTWLDSAFVVNDWYVSAYEPVVDGDGQRVGMLYVGYLEKPFRRVKQTTLAIIIGVFLLAMGGATLISLHWARGIFKPIERMHGTMSAAESGDDNARVGEVPRGDEIGELAAHLDRLLDQLQAQKLALRQW
;
A
#
# COMPACT_ATOMS: atom_id res chain seq x y z
N MET A 1 -11.02 20.87 43.80
CA MET A 1 -11.65 22.22 43.90
C MET A 1 -11.01 23.16 44.90
N LYS A 2 -10.45 22.73 46.03
CA LYS A 2 -9.83 23.66 47.02
C LYS A 2 -8.41 24.15 46.67
N LEU A 3 -7.64 23.45 45.84
CA LEU A 3 -6.30 23.89 45.43
C LEU A 3 -6.35 25.00 44.38
N THR A 4 -7.32 24.98 43.48
CA THR A 4 -7.50 26.01 42.43
C THR A 4 -7.97 27.35 43.02
N GLN A 5 -8.77 27.34 44.07
CA GLN A 5 -9.21 28.57 44.75
C GLN A 5 -8.07 29.27 45.50
N ARG A 6 -7.13 28.55 46.15
CA ARG A 6 -5.99 29.15 46.87
C ARG A 6 -4.97 29.79 45.91
N LEU A 7 -4.71 29.21 44.74
CA LEU A 7 -3.84 29.79 43.74
C LEU A 7 -4.41 31.04 43.08
N TRP A 8 -5.76 31.17 43.04
CA TRP A 8 -6.44 32.29 42.41
C TRP A 8 -6.43 33.58 43.29
N HIS A 9 -6.38 33.44 44.60
CA HIS A 9 -6.42 34.59 45.54
C HIS A 9 -5.05 35.24 45.80
N ALA A 10 -3.95 34.54 45.52
CA ALA A 10 -2.59 35.02 45.82
C ALA A 10 -1.92 35.81 44.67
N HIS A 11 -2.52 35.93 43.45
CA HIS A 11 -1.89 36.53 42.30
C HIS A 11 -2.54 37.86 41.94
N SER A 12 -1.70 38.80 41.43
CA SER A 12 -2.17 40.10 40.96
C SER A 12 -3.20 39.95 39.82
N ILE A 13 -4.06 40.93 39.62
CA ILE A 13 -5.05 41.00 38.54
C ILE A 13 -4.35 40.79 37.16
N ARG A 14 -3.13 41.28 37.00
CA ARG A 14 -2.28 41.09 35.84
C ARG A 14 -2.08 39.60 35.54
N THR A 15 -1.71 38.79 36.53
CA THR A 15 -1.47 37.35 36.33
C THR A 15 -2.76 36.59 36.00
N LYS A 16 -3.88 36.99 36.56
CA LYS A 16 -5.20 36.39 36.31
C LYS A 16 -5.67 36.67 34.89
N LEU A 17 -5.56 37.87 34.39
CA LEU A 17 -5.95 38.24 33.02
C LEU A 17 -5.01 37.65 31.98
N LEU A 18 -3.69 37.64 32.25
CA LEU A 18 -2.76 36.89 31.40
C LEU A 18 -3.05 35.40 31.34
N ALA A 19 -3.34 34.79 32.46
CA ALA A 19 -3.74 33.38 32.53
C ALA A 19 -5.03 33.13 31.73
N LEU A 20 -6.04 33.99 31.88
CA LEU A 20 -7.29 33.89 31.12
C LEU A 20 -7.08 34.00 29.60
N ALA A 21 -6.19 34.88 29.16
CA ALA A 21 -5.90 35.08 27.75
C ALA A 21 -5.00 33.99 27.15
N LEU A 22 -4.03 33.46 27.93
CA LEU A 22 -3.04 32.49 27.44
C LEU A 22 -3.48 31.03 27.70
N LEU A 23 -4.30 30.75 28.69
CA LEU A 23 -4.72 29.38 29.04
C LEU A 23 -5.44 28.68 27.90
N PRO A 24 -6.43 29.29 27.21
CA PRO A 24 -7.04 28.68 26.05
C PRO A 24 -6.04 28.41 24.93
N LEU A 25 -5.11 29.32 24.71
CA LEU A 25 -4.09 29.22 23.66
C LEU A 25 -3.13 28.06 23.93
N VAL A 26 -2.63 27.96 25.17
CA VAL A 26 -1.65 26.93 25.57
C VAL A 26 -2.30 25.55 25.72
N LEU A 27 -3.60 25.47 25.94
CA LEU A 27 -4.31 24.21 26.16
C LEU A 27 -5.02 23.72 24.91
N VAL A 28 -5.78 24.60 24.23
CA VAL A 28 -6.62 24.20 23.09
C VAL A 28 -5.78 23.96 21.83
N LEU A 29 -4.80 24.81 21.54
CA LEU A 29 -3.98 24.65 20.33
C LEU A 29 -3.15 23.35 20.32
N PRO A 30 -2.39 22.97 21.36
CA PRO A 30 -1.66 21.70 21.38
C PRO A 30 -2.59 20.48 21.34
N VAL A 31 -3.75 20.53 22.02
CA VAL A 31 -4.73 19.45 21.95
C VAL A 31 -5.30 19.32 20.55
N SER A 32 -5.68 20.42 19.90
CA SER A 32 -6.16 20.40 18.53
C SER A 32 -5.12 19.87 17.55
N MET A 33 -3.85 20.28 17.76
CA MET A 33 -2.72 19.78 16.95
C MET A 33 -2.52 18.26 17.15
N ALA A 34 -2.55 17.79 18.41
CA ALA A 34 -2.41 16.36 18.71
C ALA A 34 -3.52 15.53 18.05
N VAL A 35 -4.76 16.01 18.09
CA VAL A 35 -5.90 15.39 17.41
C VAL A 35 -5.69 15.35 15.90
N LEU A 36 -5.29 16.46 15.29
CA LEU A 36 -5.05 16.55 13.84
C LEU A 36 -3.92 15.61 13.39
N VAL A 37 -2.82 15.56 14.14
CA VAL A 37 -1.68 14.67 13.88
C VAL A 37 -2.07 13.20 13.98
N TYR A 38 -2.80 12.84 15.04
CA TYR A 38 -3.23 11.48 15.27
C TYR A 38 -4.22 10.99 14.20
N PHE A 39 -5.28 11.74 13.95
CA PHE A 39 -6.29 11.37 12.96
C PHE A 39 -5.76 11.47 11.53
N GLY A 40 -4.98 12.50 11.22
CA GLY A 40 -4.38 12.67 9.89
C GLY A 40 -3.40 11.54 9.56
N GLY A 41 -2.54 11.15 10.50
CA GLY A 41 -1.60 10.04 10.32
C GLY A 41 -2.30 8.71 10.09
N ASN A 42 -3.27 8.36 10.92
CA ASN A 42 -4.02 7.10 10.79
C ASN A 42 -4.87 7.06 9.50
N SER A 43 -5.45 8.18 9.09
CA SER A 43 -6.24 8.24 7.85
C SER A 43 -5.36 8.04 6.62
N TYR A 44 -4.15 8.62 6.63
CA TYR A 44 -3.19 8.45 5.55
C TYR A 44 -2.77 6.97 5.38
N ASP A 45 -2.40 6.30 6.48
CA ASP A 45 -1.99 4.89 6.44
C ASP A 45 -3.14 3.97 5.98
N ARG A 46 -4.38 4.27 6.39
CA ARG A 46 -5.58 3.57 5.90
C ARG A 46 -5.78 3.74 4.39
N LEU A 47 -5.57 4.94 3.85
CA LEU A 47 -5.69 5.19 2.41
C LEU A 47 -4.67 4.38 1.61
N LEU A 48 -3.42 4.27 2.08
CA LEU A 48 -2.40 3.43 1.44
C LEU A 48 -2.79 1.95 1.45
N THR A 49 -3.33 1.46 2.57
CA THR A 49 -3.79 0.07 2.69
C THR A 49 -5.00 -0.20 1.78
N VAL A 50 -5.95 0.72 1.68
CA VAL A 50 -7.10 0.59 0.77
C VAL A 50 -6.63 0.59 -0.68
N LYS A 51 -5.69 1.46 -1.04
CA LYS A 51 -5.13 1.51 -2.40
C LYS A 51 -4.46 0.18 -2.75
N VAL A 52 -3.52 -0.33 -1.94
CA VAL A 52 -2.81 -1.58 -2.26
C VAL A 52 -3.74 -2.79 -2.29
N ARG A 53 -4.84 -2.78 -1.53
CA ARG A 53 -5.91 -3.80 -1.64
C ARG A 53 -6.61 -3.75 -2.99
N SER A 54 -6.93 -2.55 -3.48
CA SER A 54 -7.51 -2.36 -4.81
C SER A 54 -6.54 -2.80 -5.90
N ASP A 55 -5.25 -2.47 -5.75
CA ASP A 55 -4.19 -2.87 -6.67
C ASP A 55 -4.07 -4.40 -6.75
N LEU A 56 -4.16 -5.10 -5.60
CA LEU A 56 -4.17 -6.57 -5.55
C LEU A 56 -5.40 -7.16 -6.26
N ALA A 57 -6.58 -6.56 -6.10
CA ALA A 57 -7.79 -7.03 -6.79
C ALA A 57 -7.67 -6.88 -8.32
N VAL A 58 -7.02 -5.82 -8.80
CA VAL A 58 -6.70 -5.66 -10.23
C VAL A 58 -5.71 -6.73 -10.69
N ALA A 59 -4.65 -7.00 -9.92
CA ALA A 59 -3.68 -8.03 -10.23
C ALA A 59 -4.30 -9.42 -10.27
N HIS A 60 -5.17 -9.73 -9.31
CA HIS A 60 -5.97 -10.97 -9.28
C HIS A 60 -6.82 -11.11 -10.55
N SER A 61 -7.55 -10.06 -10.89
CA SER A 61 -8.41 -10.06 -12.08
C SER A 61 -7.63 -10.27 -13.37
N TYR A 62 -6.44 -9.68 -13.48
CA TYR A 62 -5.54 -9.90 -14.62
C TYR A 62 -5.04 -11.35 -14.66
N PHE A 63 -4.60 -11.90 -13.52
CA PHE A 63 -4.13 -13.28 -13.42
C PHE A 63 -5.22 -14.28 -13.83
N GLU A 64 -6.44 -14.12 -13.32
CA GLU A 64 -7.59 -14.93 -13.70
C GLU A 64 -7.93 -14.77 -15.20
N ARG A 65 -7.81 -13.54 -15.73
CA ARG A 65 -8.04 -13.28 -17.15
C ARG A 65 -7.03 -14.01 -18.04
N VAL A 66 -5.75 -14.03 -17.67
CA VAL A 66 -4.71 -14.76 -18.43
C VAL A 66 -5.00 -16.26 -18.45
N LYS A 67 -5.39 -16.83 -17.30
CA LYS A 67 -5.83 -18.23 -17.20
C LYS A 67 -7.03 -18.52 -18.12
N GLU A 68 -8.04 -17.66 -18.07
CA GLU A 68 -9.27 -17.79 -18.86
C GLU A 68 -8.99 -17.70 -20.36
N VAL A 69 -8.14 -16.76 -20.79
CA VAL A 69 -7.77 -16.59 -22.22
C VAL A 69 -7.06 -17.83 -22.73
N LEU A 70 -6.09 -18.36 -21.95
CA LEU A 70 -5.39 -19.60 -22.32
C LEU A 70 -6.37 -20.77 -22.41
N GLY A 71 -7.22 -20.95 -21.38
CA GLY A 71 -8.20 -22.03 -21.35
C GLY A 71 -9.19 -21.99 -22.51
N ARG A 72 -9.72 -20.81 -22.82
CA ARG A 72 -10.62 -20.62 -23.98
C ARG A 72 -9.92 -20.86 -25.32
N GLY A 73 -8.63 -20.50 -25.44
CA GLY A 73 -7.85 -20.82 -26.63
C GLY A 73 -7.68 -22.31 -26.86
N ILE A 74 -7.39 -23.07 -25.81
CA ILE A 74 -7.30 -24.55 -25.85
C ILE A 74 -8.66 -25.16 -26.18
N GLU A 75 -9.73 -24.68 -25.56
CA GLU A 75 -11.08 -25.16 -25.82
C GLU A 75 -11.54 -24.85 -27.25
N ALA A 76 -11.24 -23.65 -27.76
CA ALA A 76 -11.54 -23.25 -29.13
C ALA A 76 -10.81 -24.16 -30.15
N LEU A 77 -9.54 -24.48 -29.89
CA LEU A 77 -8.80 -25.45 -30.71
C LEU A 77 -9.48 -26.83 -30.67
N ALA A 78 -9.82 -27.34 -29.49
CA ALA A 78 -10.46 -28.65 -29.33
C ALA A 78 -11.79 -28.75 -30.09
N ASN A 79 -12.54 -27.65 -30.20
CA ASN A 79 -13.81 -27.56 -30.91
C ASN A 79 -13.68 -27.12 -32.38
N SER A 80 -12.45 -26.95 -32.88
CA SER A 80 -12.24 -26.43 -34.24
C SER A 80 -12.42 -27.50 -35.32
N ALA A 81 -13.05 -27.12 -36.43
CA ALA A 81 -13.12 -27.99 -37.62
C ALA A 81 -11.75 -28.30 -38.21
N GLN A 82 -10.72 -27.47 -37.93
CA GLN A 82 -9.36 -27.71 -38.36
C GLN A 82 -8.74 -28.90 -37.62
N LEU A 83 -8.89 -28.94 -36.29
CA LEU A 83 -8.39 -30.04 -35.47
C LEU A 83 -9.12 -31.37 -35.82
N GLU A 84 -10.44 -31.33 -35.99
CA GLU A 84 -11.21 -32.51 -36.39
C GLU A 84 -10.75 -33.06 -37.72
N ARG A 85 -10.56 -32.20 -38.73
CA ARG A 85 -10.03 -32.61 -40.08
C ARG A 85 -8.61 -33.21 -39.99
N ALA A 86 -7.72 -32.55 -39.24
CA ALA A 86 -6.34 -33.03 -39.06
C ALA A 86 -6.31 -34.37 -38.28
N TYR A 87 -7.19 -34.52 -37.30
CA TYR A 87 -7.35 -35.76 -36.55
C TYR A 87 -7.83 -36.94 -37.46
N GLN A 88 -8.79 -36.69 -38.34
CA GLN A 88 -9.28 -37.66 -39.29
C GLN A 88 -8.24 -38.05 -40.38
N GLN A 89 -7.43 -37.07 -40.84
CA GLN A 89 -6.34 -37.32 -41.78
C GLN A 89 -5.24 -38.20 -41.21
N ARG A 90 -4.94 -38.08 -39.90
CA ARG A 90 -4.04 -39.01 -39.20
C ARG A 90 -4.49 -40.48 -39.35
N GLY A 91 -5.79 -40.75 -39.22
CA GLY A 91 -6.35 -42.10 -39.41
C GLY A 91 -6.07 -42.69 -40.80
N ARG A 92 -5.68 -41.86 -41.78
CA ARG A 92 -5.26 -42.21 -43.14
C ARG A 92 -3.74 -42.28 -43.34
N GLY A 93 -2.94 -42.12 -42.23
CA GLY A 93 -1.49 -42.25 -42.25
C GLY A 93 -0.71 -40.91 -42.31
N ASP A 94 -1.39 -39.76 -42.37
CA ASP A 94 -0.75 -38.43 -42.34
C ASP A 94 -0.87 -37.78 -40.98
N SER A 95 0.22 -37.80 -40.20
CA SER A 95 0.32 -37.16 -38.89
C SER A 95 0.97 -35.76 -38.96
N THR A 96 1.48 -35.34 -40.11
CA THR A 96 2.23 -34.07 -40.24
C THR A 96 1.31 -32.86 -40.12
N ALA A 97 0.12 -32.92 -40.70
CA ALA A 97 -0.88 -31.87 -40.63
C ALA A 97 -1.29 -31.56 -39.20
N LEU A 98 -1.43 -32.59 -38.36
CA LEU A 98 -1.81 -32.42 -36.94
C LEU A 98 -0.69 -31.78 -36.13
N ALA A 99 0.57 -32.23 -36.29
CA ALA A 99 1.70 -31.65 -35.60
C ALA A 99 1.94 -30.18 -36.04
N GLY A 100 1.77 -29.87 -37.33
CA GLY A 100 1.83 -28.51 -37.86
C GLY A 100 0.78 -27.61 -37.23
N LEU A 101 -0.50 -28.03 -37.20
CA LEU A 101 -1.58 -27.27 -36.57
C LEU A 101 -1.30 -26.98 -35.09
N LEU A 102 -0.85 -27.99 -34.31
CA LEU A 102 -0.50 -27.79 -32.89
C LEU A 102 0.67 -26.81 -32.75
N SER A 103 1.68 -26.86 -33.61
CA SER A 103 2.83 -25.95 -33.55
C SER A 103 2.43 -24.51 -33.87
N ASP A 104 1.57 -24.31 -34.89
CA ASP A 104 1.06 -22.97 -35.23
C ASP A 104 0.20 -22.38 -34.13
N THR A 105 -0.75 -23.15 -33.60
CA THR A 105 -1.61 -22.72 -32.49
C THR A 105 -0.81 -22.49 -31.22
N LYS A 106 0.22 -23.29 -30.92
CA LYS A 106 1.15 -23.04 -29.82
C LYS A 106 1.76 -21.63 -29.89
N ARG A 107 2.22 -21.23 -31.07
CA ARG A 107 2.81 -19.90 -31.30
C ARG A 107 1.76 -18.78 -31.18
N GLU A 108 0.57 -19.00 -31.74
CA GLU A 108 -0.53 -18.04 -31.67
C GLU A 108 -1.02 -17.79 -30.23
N LEU A 109 -1.16 -18.86 -29.45
CA LEU A 109 -1.59 -18.75 -28.04
C LEU A 109 -0.45 -18.35 -27.09
N GLY A 110 0.80 -18.35 -27.54
CA GLY A 110 1.96 -18.05 -26.70
C GLY A 110 2.18 -19.05 -25.54
N VAL A 111 1.76 -20.31 -25.75
CA VAL A 111 1.94 -21.38 -24.75
C VAL A 111 3.29 -22.10 -24.92
N ASP A 112 3.79 -22.69 -23.84
CA ASP A 112 5.07 -23.40 -23.85
C ASP A 112 4.99 -24.79 -24.44
N PHE A 113 3.83 -25.43 -24.30
CA PHE A 113 3.56 -26.75 -24.88
C PHE A 113 2.08 -26.90 -25.27
N LEU A 114 1.85 -27.74 -26.29
CA LEU A 114 0.51 -28.08 -26.76
C LEU A 114 0.53 -29.49 -27.34
N HIS A 115 -0.28 -30.39 -26.80
CA HIS A 115 -0.30 -31.80 -27.14
C HIS A 115 -1.72 -32.30 -27.33
N LEU A 116 -1.85 -33.36 -28.10
CA LEU A 116 -3.09 -34.12 -28.26
C LEU A 116 -2.89 -35.57 -27.77
N TYR A 117 -3.70 -35.97 -26.84
CA TYR A 117 -3.74 -37.35 -26.31
C TYR A 117 -5.04 -38.02 -26.69
N GLY A 118 -5.00 -39.34 -26.89
CA GLY A 118 -6.22 -40.17 -27.05
C GLY A 118 -7.03 -40.25 -25.76
N ALA A 119 -8.26 -40.71 -25.84
CA ALA A 119 -9.14 -40.92 -24.68
C ALA A 119 -8.51 -41.86 -23.63
N GLU A 120 -7.70 -42.82 -24.09
CA GLU A 120 -6.90 -43.72 -23.25
C GLU A 120 -5.67 -43.07 -22.61
N GLY A 121 -5.36 -41.83 -22.96
CA GLY A 121 -4.23 -41.06 -22.42
C GLY A 121 -2.91 -41.27 -23.14
N ARG A 122 -2.85 -41.91 -24.32
CA ARG A 122 -1.64 -42.06 -25.14
C ARG A 122 -1.42 -40.81 -26.00
N LEU A 123 -0.17 -40.41 -26.13
CA LEU A 123 0.20 -39.30 -27.02
C LEU A 123 -0.18 -39.61 -28.47
N ILE A 124 -0.86 -38.68 -29.10
CA ILE A 124 -1.24 -38.73 -30.51
C ILE A 124 -0.34 -37.80 -31.33
N ALA A 125 -0.18 -36.53 -30.89
CA ALA A 125 0.61 -35.52 -31.56
C ALA A 125 1.15 -34.49 -30.55
N SER A 126 2.25 -33.87 -30.91
CA SER A 126 2.92 -32.86 -30.09
C SER A 126 3.28 -31.65 -30.94
N SER A 127 3.22 -30.46 -30.36
CA SER A 127 3.73 -29.22 -30.95
C SER A 127 5.25 -29.05 -30.83
N GLY A 128 5.94 -29.96 -30.12
CA GLY A 128 7.37 -29.94 -29.89
C GLY A 128 8.04 -31.28 -30.15
N ALA A 129 9.37 -31.29 -30.09
CA ALA A 129 10.19 -32.49 -30.31
C ALA A 129 10.02 -33.54 -29.17
N ARG A 130 9.59 -33.12 -28.01
CA ARG A 130 9.36 -33.99 -26.83
C ARG A 130 7.94 -33.82 -26.31
N ALA A 131 7.39 -34.87 -25.77
CA ALA A 131 6.14 -34.87 -25.00
C ALA A 131 6.08 -36.13 -24.13
N PRO A 132 5.42 -36.10 -22.98
CA PRO A 132 5.12 -37.31 -22.21
C PRO A 132 4.36 -38.30 -23.09
N LEU A 133 4.81 -39.57 -23.15
CA LEU A 133 4.14 -40.61 -23.92
C LEU A 133 2.75 -40.94 -23.38
N ALA A 134 2.56 -40.76 -22.07
CA ALA A 134 1.28 -40.85 -21.41
C ALA A 134 0.88 -39.50 -20.83
N MET A 135 -0.40 -39.17 -20.92
CA MET A 135 -0.97 -37.99 -20.32
C MET A 135 -0.84 -38.04 -18.79
N LEU A 136 -0.26 -37.01 -18.22
CA LEU A 136 -0.10 -36.91 -16.75
C LEU A 136 -1.46 -36.76 -16.06
N ASP A 137 -1.58 -37.32 -14.86
CA ASP A 137 -2.84 -37.36 -14.10
C ASP A 137 -3.03 -36.09 -13.26
N TRP A 138 -3.35 -34.98 -13.93
CA TRP A 138 -3.73 -33.72 -13.32
C TRP A 138 -5.24 -33.54 -13.26
N LYS A 139 -5.74 -32.71 -12.36
CA LYS A 139 -7.18 -32.44 -12.30
C LYS A 139 -7.74 -31.95 -13.63
N VAL A 140 -7.06 -31.06 -14.32
CA VAL A 140 -7.50 -30.53 -15.62
C VAL A 140 -7.59 -31.63 -16.68
N THR A 141 -6.66 -32.57 -16.69
CA THR A 141 -6.68 -33.72 -17.63
C THR A 141 -7.76 -34.75 -17.28
N ARG A 142 -8.00 -35.02 -15.99
CA ARG A 142 -9.13 -35.84 -15.51
C ARG A 142 -10.48 -35.26 -15.92
N ASP A 143 -10.65 -33.91 -15.68
CA ASP A 143 -11.89 -33.23 -16.06
C ASP A 143 -12.11 -33.27 -17.58
N ALA A 144 -11.06 -33.03 -18.40
CA ALA A 144 -11.16 -33.10 -19.83
C ALA A 144 -11.50 -34.52 -20.35
N ARG A 145 -10.93 -35.57 -19.76
CA ARG A 145 -11.31 -36.96 -20.07
C ARG A 145 -12.77 -37.27 -19.73
N SER A 146 -13.30 -36.66 -18.68
CA SER A 146 -14.73 -36.75 -18.35
C SER A 146 -15.63 -35.91 -19.26
N GLY A 147 -15.04 -35.17 -20.19
CA GLY A 147 -15.75 -34.34 -21.14
C GLY A 147 -15.86 -32.83 -20.73
N LYS A 148 -15.17 -32.34 -19.71
CA LYS A 148 -15.26 -30.96 -19.26
C LYS A 148 -13.94 -30.25 -19.49
N ALA A 149 -13.92 -29.18 -20.30
CA ALA A 149 -12.75 -28.31 -20.38
C ALA A 149 -12.43 -27.71 -19.02
N ALA A 150 -11.15 -27.67 -18.68
CA ALA A 150 -10.68 -27.14 -17.40
C ALA A 150 -9.34 -26.40 -17.55
N THR A 151 -9.16 -25.41 -16.70
CA THR A 151 -7.91 -24.63 -16.60
C THR A 151 -7.60 -24.42 -15.12
N ALA A 152 -6.35 -24.65 -14.73
CA ALA A 152 -5.90 -24.47 -13.35
C ALA A 152 -4.43 -24.04 -13.32
N ILE A 153 -3.95 -23.69 -12.14
CA ILE A 153 -2.53 -23.65 -11.84
C ILE A 153 -2.15 -25.04 -11.37
N ASP A 154 -1.10 -25.61 -11.95
CA ASP A 154 -0.52 -26.89 -11.52
C ASP A 154 0.99 -26.71 -11.29
N ILE A 155 1.54 -27.44 -10.32
CA ILE A 155 2.96 -27.39 -9.96
C ILE A 155 3.68 -28.60 -10.52
N PHE A 156 4.38 -28.40 -11.62
CA PHE A 156 5.12 -29.46 -12.29
C PHE A 156 6.48 -29.66 -11.61
N SER A 157 6.87 -30.91 -11.40
CA SER A 157 8.23 -31.26 -10.99
C SER A 157 9.25 -30.94 -12.11
N ALA A 158 10.53 -30.84 -11.77
CA ALA A 158 11.58 -30.71 -12.80
C ALA A 158 11.57 -31.88 -13.79
N GLU A 159 11.19 -33.06 -13.34
CA GLU A 159 11.08 -34.27 -14.12
C GLU A 159 9.91 -34.21 -15.11
N ASP A 160 8.73 -33.77 -14.62
CA ASP A 160 7.59 -33.52 -15.50
C ASP A 160 7.90 -32.50 -16.58
N LEU A 161 8.48 -31.33 -16.19
CA LEU A 161 8.86 -30.28 -17.16
C LEU A 161 9.84 -30.80 -18.22
N SER A 162 10.81 -31.63 -17.82
CA SER A 162 11.80 -32.20 -18.73
C SER A 162 11.20 -33.15 -19.77
N GLN A 163 10.06 -33.79 -19.46
CA GLN A 163 9.33 -34.61 -20.42
C GLN A 163 8.68 -33.78 -21.53
N PHE A 164 8.28 -32.52 -21.23
CA PHE A 164 7.74 -31.61 -22.22
C PHE A 164 8.87 -30.93 -23.02
N ASP A 165 9.82 -30.33 -22.32
CA ASP A 165 11.02 -29.71 -22.89
C ASP A 165 12.07 -29.53 -21.77
N ALA A 166 13.33 -29.91 -22.05
CA ALA A 166 14.43 -29.70 -21.11
C ALA A 166 14.64 -28.20 -20.78
N ALA A 167 14.36 -27.29 -21.74
CA ALA A 167 14.45 -25.86 -21.53
C ALA A 167 13.42 -25.35 -20.51
N LEU A 168 12.28 -26.00 -20.36
CA LEU A 168 11.28 -25.63 -19.33
C LEU A 168 11.78 -25.94 -17.93
N ALA A 169 12.42 -27.10 -17.73
CA ALA A 169 13.03 -27.44 -16.44
C ALA A 169 14.19 -26.50 -16.09
N GLU A 170 15.01 -26.12 -17.05
CA GLU A 170 16.08 -25.13 -16.86
C GLU A 170 15.52 -23.75 -16.53
N ARG A 171 14.47 -23.30 -17.25
CA ARG A 171 13.78 -22.04 -16.95
C ARG A 171 13.13 -22.03 -15.58
N ALA A 172 12.56 -23.15 -15.14
CA ALA A 172 11.96 -23.30 -13.83
C ALA A 172 12.99 -23.22 -12.70
N LEU A 173 14.18 -23.79 -12.90
CA LEU A 173 15.24 -23.83 -11.89
C LEU A 173 15.62 -22.42 -11.44
N THR A 174 15.36 -22.16 -10.16
CA THR A 174 15.54 -20.85 -9.52
C THR A 174 16.42 -20.99 -8.29
N PRO A 175 17.75 -20.72 -8.38
CA PRO A 175 18.65 -20.73 -7.24
C PRO A 175 18.19 -19.73 -6.18
N PHE A 176 18.32 -20.09 -4.90
CA PHE A 176 17.94 -19.19 -3.81
C PHE A 176 18.99 -18.11 -3.62
N ILE A 177 18.48 -16.90 -3.39
CA ILE A 177 19.28 -15.75 -2.96
C ILE A 177 19.01 -15.57 -1.46
N ALA A 178 20.08 -15.41 -0.69
CA ALA A 178 19.99 -15.16 0.74
C ALA A 178 19.06 -13.97 1.01
N THR A 179 18.04 -14.20 1.82
CA THR A 179 16.99 -13.21 2.10
C THR A 179 16.77 -13.12 3.60
N GLU A 180 16.92 -11.92 4.13
CA GLU A 180 16.72 -11.64 5.54
C GLU A 180 15.27 -11.97 5.96
N ASN A 181 15.10 -12.52 7.16
CA ASN A 181 13.80 -12.90 7.74
C ASN A 181 13.01 -13.98 6.97
N ALA A 182 13.60 -14.64 5.99
CA ALA A 182 12.97 -15.80 5.34
C ALA A 182 12.98 -17.02 6.27
N THR A 183 12.01 -17.93 6.09
CA THR A 183 11.99 -19.20 6.83
C THR A 183 13.26 -20.00 6.53
N PRO A 184 14.03 -20.49 7.53
CA PRO A 184 15.21 -21.34 7.29
C PRO A 184 14.87 -22.55 6.40
N THR A 185 15.82 -22.93 5.53
CA THR A 185 15.66 -24.10 4.64
C THR A 185 17.02 -24.66 4.25
N ASP A 186 17.08 -25.97 4.08
CA ASP A 186 18.27 -26.67 3.57
C ASP A 186 18.28 -26.77 2.03
N ARG A 187 17.21 -26.32 1.37
CA ARG A 187 17.13 -26.29 -0.10
C ARG A 187 17.99 -25.15 -0.65
N ALA A 188 18.67 -25.43 -1.76
CA ALA A 188 19.50 -24.44 -2.45
C ALA A 188 18.76 -23.74 -3.62
N ALA A 189 17.70 -24.35 -4.12
CA ALA A 189 16.94 -23.86 -5.26
C ALA A 189 15.49 -24.34 -5.24
N GLU A 190 14.63 -23.65 -5.97
CA GLU A 190 13.33 -24.15 -6.42
C GLU A 190 13.50 -24.74 -7.83
N SER A 191 13.12 -25.98 -8.01
CA SER A 191 13.22 -26.68 -9.30
C SER A 191 11.86 -26.97 -9.93
N ARG A 192 10.77 -26.80 -9.18
CA ARG A 192 9.40 -26.98 -9.67
C ARG A 192 8.97 -25.76 -10.52
N GLY A 193 8.04 -26.01 -11.45
CA GLY A 193 7.43 -24.97 -12.27
C GLY A 193 5.96 -24.74 -11.91
N MET A 194 5.58 -23.48 -11.79
CA MET A 194 4.19 -23.08 -11.73
C MET A 194 3.67 -22.90 -13.16
N VAL A 195 2.68 -23.66 -13.56
CA VAL A 195 2.16 -23.72 -14.92
C VAL A 195 0.68 -23.35 -14.93
N ILE A 196 0.30 -22.43 -15.82
CA ILE A 196 -1.11 -22.33 -16.25
C ILE A 196 -1.36 -23.52 -17.15
N HIS A 197 -2.14 -24.46 -16.69
CA HIS A 197 -2.40 -25.74 -17.35
C HIS A 197 -3.86 -25.81 -17.76
N ALA A 198 -4.13 -26.13 -19.02
CA ALA A 198 -5.47 -26.27 -19.55
C ALA A 198 -5.61 -27.55 -20.37
N ALA A 199 -6.79 -28.15 -20.28
CA ALA A 199 -7.15 -29.29 -21.10
C ALA A 199 -8.59 -29.19 -21.58
N ALA A 200 -8.84 -29.63 -22.81
CA ALA A 200 -10.17 -29.61 -23.41
C ALA A 200 -10.42 -30.87 -24.23
N PRO A 201 -11.65 -31.46 -24.18
CA PRO A 201 -11.99 -32.65 -24.91
C PRO A 201 -12.27 -32.39 -26.39
N LEU A 202 -11.71 -33.19 -27.28
CA LEU A 202 -12.18 -33.37 -28.65
C LEU A 202 -13.26 -34.42 -28.64
N ARG A 203 -14.46 -34.06 -29.10
CA ARG A 203 -15.65 -34.96 -29.06
C ARG A 203 -16.00 -35.44 -30.46
N ASP A 204 -16.64 -36.58 -30.53
CA ASP A 204 -17.30 -37.04 -31.77
C ASP A 204 -18.71 -36.44 -31.89
N GLU A 205 -19.38 -36.79 -33.01
CA GLU A 205 -20.78 -36.36 -33.26
C GLU A 205 -21.78 -36.88 -32.23
N ALA A 206 -21.45 -37.99 -31.56
CA ALA A 206 -22.26 -38.57 -30.49
C ALA A 206 -21.96 -37.93 -29.11
N GLY A 207 -20.98 -37.01 -29.03
CA GLY A 207 -20.56 -36.31 -27.81
C GLY A 207 -19.52 -37.08 -26.96
N ALA A 208 -19.07 -38.26 -27.41
CA ALA A 208 -18.05 -39.03 -26.71
C ALA A 208 -16.66 -38.42 -26.88
N VAL A 209 -15.83 -38.48 -25.83
CA VAL A 209 -14.45 -37.95 -25.86
C VAL A 209 -13.56 -38.92 -26.65
N ARG A 210 -13.01 -38.42 -27.75
CA ARG A 210 -12.07 -39.17 -28.62
C ARG A 210 -10.63 -38.87 -28.32
N ALA A 211 -10.35 -37.61 -27.95
CA ALA A 211 -9.02 -37.15 -27.63
C ALA A 211 -9.11 -35.95 -26.65
N VAL A 212 -7.99 -35.59 -26.07
CA VAL A 212 -7.86 -34.44 -25.17
C VAL A 212 -6.72 -33.55 -25.67
N VAL A 213 -7.02 -32.28 -25.91
CA VAL A 213 -6.01 -31.25 -26.14
C VAL A 213 -5.50 -30.79 -24.78
N VAL A 214 -4.18 -30.79 -24.59
CA VAL A 214 -3.53 -30.37 -23.35
C VAL A 214 -2.49 -29.32 -23.67
N GLY A 215 -2.52 -28.19 -22.99
CA GLY A 215 -1.53 -27.12 -23.21
C GLY A 215 -1.26 -26.33 -21.94
N GLY A 216 -0.15 -25.62 -21.92
CA GLY A 216 0.19 -24.81 -20.75
C GLY A 216 1.32 -23.85 -20.97
N SER A 217 1.45 -22.90 -20.04
CA SER A 217 2.49 -21.89 -20.00
C SER A 217 3.15 -21.85 -18.63
N LEU A 218 4.47 -21.98 -18.60
CA LEU A 218 5.30 -21.89 -17.40
C LEU A 218 5.42 -20.42 -16.96
N LEU A 219 5.06 -20.16 -15.72
CA LEU A 219 5.11 -18.80 -15.14
C LEU A 219 6.46 -18.46 -14.50
N ASN A 220 7.32 -19.44 -14.19
CA ASN A 220 8.67 -19.17 -13.71
C ASN A 220 9.45 -18.39 -14.76
N LYS A 221 10.03 -17.26 -14.33
CA LYS A 221 10.78 -16.33 -15.20
C LYS A 221 10.00 -15.86 -16.44
N ASN A 222 8.67 -15.92 -16.40
CA ASN A 222 7.83 -15.33 -17.44
C ASN A 222 7.75 -13.82 -17.21
N LEU A 223 8.66 -13.09 -17.89
CA LEU A 223 8.81 -11.66 -17.68
C LEU A 223 7.67 -10.88 -18.35
N ASP A 224 7.21 -11.33 -19.52
CA ASP A 224 6.10 -10.68 -20.22
C ASP A 224 4.81 -10.70 -19.39
N PHE A 225 4.54 -11.82 -18.72
CA PHE A 225 3.41 -11.95 -17.81
C PHE A 225 3.52 -10.97 -16.64
N ILE A 226 4.67 -10.94 -15.93
CA ILE A 226 4.80 -10.13 -14.71
C ILE A 226 4.92 -8.63 -15.03
N ASP A 227 5.54 -8.27 -16.16
CA ASP A 227 5.64 -6.88 -16.58
C ASP A 227 4.28 -6.36 -17.07
N GLY A 228 3.52 -7.16 -17.84
CA GLY A 228 2.16 -6.83 -18.23
C GLY A 228 1.21 -6.69 -17.05
N LEU A 229 1.33 -7.57 -16.04
CA LEU A 229 0.60 -7.42 -14.79
C LEU A 229 0.94 -6.11 -14.09
N ASN A 230 2.23 -5.79 -13.98
CA ASN A 230 2.68 -4.56 -13.33
C ASN A 230 2.20 -3.31 -14.08
N GLU A 231 2.23 -3.31 -15.41
CA GLU A 231 1.78 -2.18 -16.23
C GLU A 231 0.27 -1.91 -16.06
N ILE A 232 -0.53 -2.97 -15.92
CA ILE A 232 -1.98 -2.83 -15.68
C ILE A 232 -2.28 -2.33 -14.28
N VAL A 233 -1.56 -2.81 -13.26
CA VAL A 233 -1.76 -2.39 -11.87
C VAL A 233 -1.18 -1.00 -11.61
N TYR A 234 -0.02 -0.71 -12.18
CA TYR A 234 0.74 0.52 -11.98
C TYR A 234 1.14 1.15 -13.31
N PRO A 235 0.18 1.61 -14.14
CA PRO A 235 0.49 2.34 -15.35
C PRO A 235 1.27 3.61 -15.02
N GLU A 236 1.97 4.17 -16.01
CA GLU A 236 2.73 5.39 -15.83
C GLU A 236 1.88 6.51 -15.21
N GLY A 237 2.40 7.15 -14.17
CA GLY A 237 1.69 8.19 -13.42
C GLY A 237 0.65 7.70 -12.40
N ALA A 238 0.39 6.39 -12.26
CA ALA A 238 -0.55 5.85 -11.27
C ALA A 238 -0.12 6.06 -9.81
N LEU A 239 1.18 6.18 -9.58
CA LEU A 239 1.75 6.40 -8.25
C LEU A 239 2.34 7.80 -8.13
N PRO A 240 1.93 8.59 -7.11
CA PRO A 240 2.46 9.93 -6.89
C PRO A 240 3.91 9.88 -6.33
N PHE A 241 4.55 11.04 -6.33
CA PHE A 241 5.86 11.29 -5.70
C PHE A 241 7.02 10.44 -6.24
N GLY A 242 6.93 9.94 -7.48
CA GLY A 242 7.96 9.10 -8.10
C GLY A 242 8.08 7.70 -7.49
N SER A 243 7.07 7.25 -6.76
CA SER A 243 7.01 5.86 -6.29
C SER A 243 6.84 4.91 -7.46
N GLN A 244 7.48 3.73 -7.36
CA GLN A 244 7.40 2.68 -8.36
C GLN A 244 6.61 1.50 -7.82
N GLY A 245 5.69 1.00 -8.63
CA GLY A 245 4.93 -0.20 -8.36
C GLY A 245 5.69 -1.46 -8.74
N THR A 246 5.45 -2.52 -8.02
CA THR A 246 6.08 -3.81 -8.25
C THR A 246 5.07 -4.93 -8.12
N ALA A 247 5.28 -5.98 -8.93
CA ALA A 247 4.50 -7.21 -8.91
C ALA A 247 5.40 -8.42 -8.82
N THR A 248 4.91 -9.49 -8.20
CA THR A 248 5.66 -10.74 -8.04
C THR A 248 4.72 -11.93 -7.99
N LEU A 249 5.14 -13.01 -8.62
CA LEU A 249 4.58 -14.34 -8.43
C LEU A 249 5.58 -15.19 -7.64
N PHE A 250 5.09 -15.82 -6.59
CA PHE A 250 5.85 -16.75 -5.74
C PHE A 250 5.38 -18.19 -5.96
N LEU A 251 6.32 -19.10 -6.04
CA LEU A 251 6.07 -20.53 -5.86
C LEU A 251 6.53 -20.91 -4.44
N ASP A 252 5.60 -21.40 -3.63
CA ASP A 252 5.76 -21.43 -2.19
C ASP A 252 6.15 -20.02 -1.68
N ASP A 253 7.30 -19.86 -1.07
CA ASP A 253 7.82 -18.58 -0.58
C ASP A 253 8.93 -17.98 -1.48
N VAL A 254 9.24 -18.62 -2.62
CA VAL A 254 10.31 -18.26 -3.55
C VAL A 254 9.78 -17.38 -4.68
N ARG A 255 10.43 -16.26 -4.94
CA ARG A 255 10.10 -15.34 -6.01
C ARG A 255 10.51 -15.92 -7.35
N VAL A 256 9.55 -16.39 -8.16
CA VAL A 256 9.80 -17.06 -9.45
C VAL A 256 9.61 -16.16 -10.66
N ALA A 257 8.79 -15.11 -10.56
CA ALA A 257 8.68 -14.05 -11.56
C ALA A 257 8.44 -12.70 -10.87
N THR A 258 9.18 -11.66 -11.23
CA THR A 258 9.11 -10.36 -10.55
C THR A 258 9.72 -9.24 -11.40
N ASN A 259 9.23 -8.01 -11.18
CA ASN A 259 9.90 -6.79 -11.62
C ASN A 259 10.64 -6.06 -10.49
N VAL A 260 10.58 -6.56 -9.23
CA VAL A 260 11.42 -6.06 -8.14
C VAL A 260 12.90 -6.21 -8.50
N ARG A 261 13.70 -5.18 -8.20
CA ARG A 261 15.13 -5.14 -8.52
C ARG A 261 16.00 -5.32 -7.27
N LEU A 262 17.13 -6.00 -7.44
CA LEU A 262 18.26 -6.01 -6.50
C LEU A 262 19.05 -4.69 -6.64
N PHE A 263 19.98 -4.44 -5.72
CA PHE A 263 20.84 -3.24 -5.76
C PHE A 263 21.63 -3.09 -7.07
N GLU A 264 21.98 -4.18 -7.71
CA GLU A 264 22.73 -4.21 -8.97
C GLU A 264 21.83 -4.11 -10.23
N GLY A 265 20.56 -3.82 -10.04
CA GLY A 265 19.60 -3.68 -11.16
C GLY A 265 19.05 -5.01 -11.69
N ALA A 266 19.58 -6.17 -11.30
CA ALA A 266 19.03 -7.47 -11.65
C ALA A 266 17.66 -7.69 -10.99
N ARG A 267 16.80 -8.51 -11.60
CA ARG A 267 15.52 -8.88 -10.98
C ARG A 267 15.75 -9.76 -9.76
N ALA A 268 14.97 -9.55 -8.71
CA ALA A 268 15.09 -10.25 -7.43
C ALA A 268 14.55 -11.70 -7.45
N ILE A 269 14.66 -12.39 -8.58
CA ILE A 269 14.26 -13.79 -8.74
C ILE A 269 15.13 -14.66 -7.82
N GLY A 270 14.51 -15.60 -7.09
CA GLY A 270 15.18 -16.47 -6.14
C GLY A 270 15.26 -15.92 -4.71
N THR A 271 14.91 -14.65 -4.49
CA THR A 271 14.72 -14.16 -3.12
C THR A 271 13.43 -14.74 -2.53
N ARG A 272 13.35 -14.79 -1.19
CA ARG A 272 12.23 -15.43 -0.49
C ARG A 272 11.48 -14.42 0.35
N VAL A 273 10.20 -14.66 0.55
CA VAL A 273 9.36 -13.81 1.40
C VAL A 273 9.71 -14.02 2.88
N SER A 274 9.42 -13.03 3.73
CA SER A 274 9.62 -13.16 5.19
C SER A 274 8.72 -14.26 5.78
N GLN A 275 9.18 -14.87 6.88
CA GLN A 275 8.43 -15.89 7.61
C GLN A 275 7.04 -15.41 8.03
N ALA A 276 6.91 -14.15 8.45
CA ALA A 276 5.63 -13.56 8.87
C ALA A 276 4.60 -13.53 7.72
N VAL A 277 5.00 -13.07 6.53
CA VAL A 277 4.14 -13.06 5.34
C VAL A 277 3.81 -14.49 4.91
N ARG A 278 4.80 -15.38 4.85
CA ARG A 278 4.59 -16.80 4.51
C ARG A 278 3.55 -17.45 5.42
N GLN A 279 3.69 -17.29 6.74
CA GLN A 279 2.76 -17.86 7.72
C GLN A 279 1.34 -17.32 7.52
N ARG A 280 1.20 -16.02 7.33
CA ARG A 280 -0.11 -15.37 7.13
C ARG A 280 -0.79 -15.82 5.85
N VAL A 281 -0.05 -15.87 4.74
CA VAL A 281 -0.64 -16.11 3.42
C VAL A 281 -0.73 -17.60 3.11
N LEU A 282 0.36 -18.36 3.24
CA LEU A 282 0.35 -19.79 2.93
C LEU A 282 -0.16 -20.63 4.12
N GLY A 283 0.25 -20.31 5.34
CA GLY A 283 -0.16 -21.03 6.53
C GLY A 283 -1.64 -20.82 6.85
N GLU A 284 -2.07 -19.57 7.01
CA GLU A 284 -3.44 -19.23 7.42
C GLU A 284 -4.40 -19.06 6.23
N GLY A 285 -3.91 -18.90 5.00
CA GLY A 285 -4.74 -18.64 3.81
C GLY A 285 -5.35 -17.23 3.81
N ARG A 286 -4.74 -16.27 4.50
CA ARG A 286 -5.25 -14.91 4.63
C ARG A 286 -4.41 -13.94 3.82
N THR A 287 -5.05 -12.94 3.24
CA THR A 287 -4.36 -11.83 2.58
C THR A 287 -3.50 -11.05 3.58
N TRP A 288 -2.27 -10.73 3.19
CA TRP A 288 -1.42 -9.75 3.86
C TRP A 288 -1.70 -8.37 3.27
N LEU A 289 -1.92 -7.37 4.13
CA LEU A 289 -2.18 -5.97 3.75
C LEU A 289 -1.48 -5.07 4.75
N ASP A 290 -0.17 -4.89 4.60
CA ASP A 290 0.64 -4.06 5.50
C ASP A 290 1.99 -3.75 4.84
N SER A 291 2.79 -2.91 5.49
CA SER A 291 4.18 -2.71 5.07
C SER A 291 4.98 -4.01 5.22
N ALA A 292 5.77 -4.33 4.22
CA ALA A 292 6.70 -5.45 4.25
C ALA A 292 8.08 -5.03 3.76
N PHE A 293 9.13 -5.61 4.35
CA PHE A 293 10.48 -5.45 3.87
C PHE A 293 10.68 -6.34 2.64
N VAL A 294 10.92 -5.72 1.49
CA VAL A 294 11.06 -6.40 0.21
C VAL A 294 12.45 -6.14 -0.33
N VAL A 295 13.28 -7.15 -0.29
CA VAL A 295 14.68 -7.17 -0.75
C VAL A 295 15.57 -6.15 -0.01
N ASN A 296 15.34 -4.86 -0.18
CA ASN A 296 16.24 -3.79 0.27
C ASN A 296 15.53 -2.54 0.80
N ASP A 297 14.18 -2.51 0.77
CA ASP A 297 13.42 -1.34 1.23
C ASP A 297 12.02 -1.76 1.73
N TRP A 298 11.32 -0.84 2.35
CA TRP A 298 9.95 -1.02 2.82
C TRP A 298 8.95 -0.67 1.72
N TYR A 299 7.98 -1.57 1.52
CA TYR A 299 6.89 -1.43 0.56
C TYR A 299 5.55 -1.51 1.27
N VAL A 300 4.61 -0.68 0.86
CA VAL A 300 3.19 -0.93 1.13
C VAL A 300 2.77 -2.08 0.25
N SER A 301 2.41 -3.21 0.87
CA SER A 301 2.40 -4.52 0.24
C SER A 301 1.07 -5.24 0.42
N ALA A 302 0.65 -5.94 -0.60
CA ALA A 302 -0.46 -6.87 -0.56
C ALA A 302 -0.04 -8.22 -1.15
N TYR A 303 -0.37 -9.30 -0.45
CA TYR A 303 -0.14 -10.67 -0.90
C TYR A 303 -1.42 -11.49 -0.74
N GLU A 304 -1.73 -12.32 -1.70
CA GLU A 304 -2.80 -13.32 -1.60
C GLU A 304 -2.30 -14.71 -1.99
N PRO A 305 -2.92 -15.78 -1.47
CA PRO A 305 -2.53 -17.13 -1.84
C PRO A 305 -2.96 -17.46 -3.27
N VAL A 306 -2.07 -18.12 -4.01
CA VAL A 306 -2.38 -18.80 -5.26
C VAL A 306 -2.67 -20.26 -4.94
N VAL A 307 -3.79 -20.77 -5.47
CA VAL A 307 -4.21 -22.16 -5.28
C VAL A 307 -4.11 -22.94 -6.58
N ASP A 308 -3.77 -24.22 -6.46
CA ASP A 308 -3.74 -25.15 -7.58
C ASP A 308 -5.13 -25.71 -7.93
N GLY A 309 -5.17 -26.60 -8.93
CA GLY A 309 -6.40 -27.26 -9.37
C GLY A 309 -7.10 -28.11 -8.29
N ASP A 310 -6.37 -28.60 -7.30
CA ASP A 310 -6.88 -29.38 -6.18
C ASP A 310 -7.18 -28.52 -4.93
N GLY A 311 -7.01 -27.17 -5.02
CA GLY A 311 -7.32 -26.23 -3.95
C GLY A 311 -6.20 -26.07 -2.91
N GLN A 312 -5.01 -26.60 -3.17
CA GLN A 312 -3.85 -26.42 -2.29
C GLN A 312 -3.21 -25.05 -2.53
N ARG A 313 -2.76 -24.40 -1.45
CA ARG A 313 -2.02 -23.14 -1.55
C ARG A 313 -0.59 -23.42 -1.98
N VAL A 314 -0.27 -23.08 -3.22
CA VAL A 314 1.01 -23.43 -3.87
C VAL A 314 1.95 -22.24 -4.03
N GLY A 315 1.46 -21.02 -3.81
CA GLY A 315 2.24 -19.82 -3.97
C GLY A 315 1.48 -18.57 -3.57
N MET A 316 1.99 -17.42 -3.99
CA MET A 316 1.40 -16.11 -3.66
C MET A 316 1.50 -15.16 -4.86
N LEU A 317 0.46 -14.35 -5.05
CA LEU A 317 0.48 -13.18 -5.91
C LEU A 317 0.73 -11.96 -5.02
N TYR A 318 1.68 -11.13 -5.42
CA TYR A 318 2.09 -9.92 -4.71
C TYR A 318 2.01 -8.70 -5.60
N VAL A 319 1.55 -7.61 -5.02
CA VAL A 319 1.71 -6.26 -5.54
C VAL A 319 2.10 -5.32 -4.40
N GLY A 320 2.83 -4.27 -4.73
CA GLY A 320 3.23 -3.27 -3.75
C GLY A 320 3.94 -2.10 -4.39
N TYR A 321 4.13 -1.05 -3.62
CA TYR A 321 4.87 0.13 -4.05
C TYR A 321 5.75 0.68 -2.93
N LEU A 322 6.83 1.35 -3.31
CA LEU A 322 7.83 1.87 -2.39
C LEU A 322 7.20 2.83 -1.37
N GLU A 323 7.38 2.56 -0.08
CA GLU A 323 6.81 3.36 1.01
C GLU A 323 7.53 4.70 1.22
N LYS A 324 8.83 4.73 0.97
CA LYS A 324 9.72 5.87 1.28
C LYS A 324 9.25 7.24 0.74
N PRO A 325 8.76 7.37 -0.52
CA PRO A 325 8.23 8.63 -1.02
C PRO A 325 7.02 9.11 -0.20
N PHE A 326 6.11 8.22 0.12
CA PHE A 326 4.90 8.51 0.91
C PHE A 326 5.25 8.91 2.35
N ARG A 327 6.20 8.23 2.96
CA ARG A 327 6.69 8.55 4.32
C ARG A 327 7.32 9.94 4.37
N ARG A 328 8.12 10.32 3.36
CA ARG A 328 8.70 11.66 3.26
C ARG A 328 7.63 12.73 3.18
N VAL A 329 6.64 12.57 2.31
CA VAL A 329 5.53 13.52 2.18
C VAL A 329 4.76 13.64 3.50
N LYS A 330 4.42 12.52 4.13
CA LYS A 330 3.75 12.48 5.46
C LYS A 330 4.56 13.27 6.50
N GLN A 331 5.87 13.05 6.60
CA GLN A 331 6.75 13.73 7.54
C GLN A 331 6.87 15.24 7.25
N THR A 332 7.02 15.61 5.97
CA THR A 332 7.12 17.02 5.55
C THR A 332 5.81 17.76 5.83
N THR A 333 4.66 17.17 5.48
CA THR A 333 3.35 17.76 5.76
C THR A 333 3.14 17.94 7.26
N LEU A 334 3.52 16.94 8.07
CA LEU A 334 3.43 17.01 9.52
C LEU A 334 4.32 18.11 10.09
N ALA A 335 5.56 18.23 9.61
CA ALA A 335 6.49 19.30 10.02
C ALA A 335 5.95 20.69 9.67
N ILE A 336 5.34 20.86 8.48
CA ILE A 336 4.70 22.12 8.08
C ILE A 336 3.53 22.46 9.02
N ILE A 337 2.65 21.51 9.30
CA ILE A 337 1.51 21.69 10.21
C ILE A 337 2.00 22.11 11.60
N ILE A 338 2.98 21.41 12.16
CA ILE A 338 3.58 21.74 13.46
C ILE A 338 4.18 23.14 13.42
N GLY A 339 4.93 23.50 12.37
CA GLY A 339 5.53 24.81 12.19
C GLY A 339 4.49 25.94 12.17
N VAL A 340 3.41 25.78 11.42
CA VAL A 340 2.29 26.74 11.35
C VAL A 340 1.63 26.91 12.72
N PHE A 341 1.37 25.82 13.45
CA PHE A 341 0.81 25.89 14.80
C PHE A 341 1.73 26.61 15.78
N LEU A 342 3.04 26.33 15.74
CA LEU A 342 4.02 27.00 16.59
C LEU A 342 4.12 28.51 16.28
N LEU A 343 4.09 28.88 15.01
CA LEU A 343 4.05 30.28 14.57
C LEU A 343 2.78 30.99 15.06
N ALA A 344 1.62 30.36 14.89
CA ALA A 344 0.35 30.89 15.35
C ALA A 344 0.33 31.06 16.88
N MET A 345 0.80 30.07 17.62
CA MET A 345 0.90 30.12 19.08
C MET A 345 1.87 31.22 19.54
N GLY A 346 3.05 31.30 18.93
CA GLY A 346 4.05 32.36 19.23
C GLY A 346 3.51 33.75 18.92
N GLY A 347 2.92 33.93 17.75
CA GLY A 347 2.30 35.21 17.34
C GLY A 347 1.17 35.63 18.28
N ALA A 348 0.24 34.72 18.59
CA ALA A 348 -0.85 35.01 19.51
C ALA A 348 -0.35 35.31 20.93
N THR A 349 0.68 34.61 21.40
CA THR A 349 1.34 34.92 22.69
C THR A 349 1.94 36.29 22.70
N LEU A 350 2.69 36.70 21.66
CA LEU A 350 3.29 38.02 21.56
C LEU A 350 2.24 39.14 21.51
N ILE A 351 1.16 38.94 20.75
CA ILE A 351 0.03 39.89 20.68
C ILE A 351 -0.66 39.99 22.04
N SER A 352 -0.93 38.89 22.71
CA SER A 352 -1.54 38.87 24.04
C SER A 352 -0.68 39.59 25.09
N LEU A 353 0.64 39.36 25.07
CA LEU A 353 1.57 40.02 25.96
C LEU A 353 1.66 41.52 25.67
N HIS A 354 1.64 41.94 24.38
CA HIS A 354 1.65 43.34 23.99
C HIS A 354 0.39 44.06 24.49
N TRP A 355 -0.78 43.52 24.25
CA TRP A 355 -2.05 44.07 24.72
C TRP A 355 -2.14 44.12 26.26
N ALA A 356 -1.71 43.03 26.92
CA ALA A 356 -1.69 42.99 28.38
C ALA A 356 -0.81 44.12 28.97
N ARG A 357 0.38 44.33 28.42
CA ARG A 357 1.24 45.46 28.86
C ARG A 357 0.57 46.80 28.64
N GLY A 358 -0.17 46.96 27.55
CA GLY A 358 -0.90 48.19 27.27
C GLY A 358 -2.00 48.50 28.29
N ILE A 359 -2.69 47.51 28.79
CA ILE A 359 -3.77 47.65 29.79
C ILE A 359 -3.17 47.83 31.21
N PHE A 360 -2.19 47.03 31.58
CA PHE A 360 -1.70 46.99 32.96
C PHE A 360 -0.84 48.21 33.36
N LYS A 361 0.02 48.72 32.46
CA LYS A 361 0.88 49.85 32.76
C LYS A 361 0.12 51.10 33.19
N PRO A 362 -0.96 51.52 32.49
CA PRO A 362 -1.77 52.66 32.94
C PRO A 362 -2.49 52.40 34.27
N ILE A 363 -3.06 51.22 34.46
CA ILE A 363 -3.76 50.88 35.73
C ILE A 363 -2.78 50.88 36.90
N GLU A 364 -1.57 50.36 36.77
CA GLU A 364 -0.52 50.37 37.80
C GLU A 364 -0.07 51.80 38.12
N ARG A 365 0.02 52.67 37.11
CA ARG A 365 0.30 54.11 37.31
C ARG A 365 -0.82 54.78 38.08
N MET A 366 -2.10 54.57 37.72
CA MET A 366 -3.24 55.11 38.44
C MET A 366 -3.26 54.68 39.90
N HIS A 367 -3.02 53.37 40.16
CA HIS A 367 -2.93 52.86 41.54
C HIS A 367 -1.78 53.50 42.33
N GLY A 368 -0.60 53.63 41.72
CA GLY A 368 0.55 54.28 42.31
C GLY A 368 0.27 55.77 42.62
N THR A 369 -0.39 56.50 41.70
CA THR A 369 -0.81 57.90 41.91
C THR A 369 -1.82 58.06 43.05
N MET A 370 -2.82 57.13 43.12
CA MET A 370 -3.77 57.14 44.22
C MET A 370 -3.08 56.89 45.58
N SER A 371 -2.17 55.94 45.67
CA SER A 371 -1.39 55.65 46.86
C SER A 371 -0.46 56.80 47.28
N ALA A 372 0.15 57.50 46.32
CA ALA A 372 0.95 58.70 46.57
C ALA A 372 0.09 59.85 47.11
N ALA A 373 -1.08 60.07 46.52
CA ALA A 373 -2.03 61.09 47.00
C ALA A 373 -2.57 60.77 48.40
N GLU A 374 -2.85 59.52 48.71
CA GLU A 374 -3.22 59.05 50.07
C GLU A 374 -2.09 59.27 51.08
N SER A 375 -0.82 59.17 50.67
CA SER A 375 0.35 59.38 51.50
C SER A 375 0.68 60.87 51.68
N GLY A 376 -0.10 61.80 51.11
CA GLY A 376 0.05 63.24 51.25
C GLY A 376 0.78 63.97 50.17
N ASP A 377 1.07 63.31 49.05
CA ASP A 377 1.60 63.95 47.87
C ASP A 377 0.46 64.63 47.06
N ASP A 378 0.21 65.90 47.36
CA ASP A 378 -0.87 66.67 46.73
C ASP A 378 -0.60 66.95 45.22
N ASN A 379 0.61 66.71 44.71
CA ASN A 379 1.00 66.93 43.31
C ASN A 379 1.02 65.60 42.47
N ALA A 380 0.71 64.45 43.08
CA ALA A 380 0.69 63.20 42.36
C ALA A 380 -0.37 63.24 41.22
N ARG A 381 0.03 62.93 39.95
CA ARG A 381 -0.82 62.85 38.80
C ARG A 381 -0.42 61.63 37.98
N VAL A 382 -1.41 61.00 37.31
CA VAL A 382 -1.16 59.90 36.37
C VAL A 382 -0.41 60.38 35.14
N GLY A 383 -0.70 61.62 34.74
CA GLY A 383 -0.17 62.24 33.55
C GLY A 383 -0.80 61.75 32.26
N GLU A 384 -0.32 62.22 31.10
CA GLU A 384 -0.85 61.82 29.82
C GLU A 384 -0.67 60.30 29.62
N VAL A 385 -1.79 59.58 29.50
CA VAL A 385 -1.87 58.25 28.98
C VAL A 385 -2.24 58.37 27.50
N PRO A 386 -1.32 58.14 26.54
CA PRO A 386 -1.56 58.37 25.12
C PRO A 386 -2.48 57.26 24.55
N ARG A 387 -3.73 57.25 24.99
CA ARG A 387 -4.76 56.33 24.51
C ARG A 387 -6.12 57.03 24.47
N GLY A 388 -6.82 56.87 23.35
CA GLY A 388 -8.21 57.29 23.17
C GLY A 388 -9.21 56.20 23.56
N ASP A 389 -8.86 55.32 24.54
CA ASP A 389 -9.72 54.27 25.05
C ASP A 389 -10.24 54.59 26.47
N GLU A 390 -11.08 53.77 27.01
CA GLU A 390 -11.72 53.91 28.34
C GLU A 390 -10.67 54.01 29.45
N ILE A 391 -9.47 53.40 29.26
CA ILE A 391 -8.37 53.49 30.23
C ILE A 391 -7.75 54.89 30.25
N GLY A 392 -7.62 55.49 29.07
CA GLY A 392 -7.16 56.88 28.94
C GLY A 392 -8.17 57.88 29.53
N GLU A 393 -9.46 57.68 29.29
CA GLU A 393 -10.51 58.50 29.89
C GLU A 393 -10.53 58.38 31.44
N LEU A 394 -10.36 57.14 31.96
CA LEU A 394 -10.32 56.92 33.41
C LEU A 394 -9.10 57.61 34.05
N ALA A 395 -7.94 57.58 33.44
CA ALA A 395 -6.74 58.29 33.89
C ALA A 395 -6.96 59.81 33.94
N ALA A 396 -7.57 60.36 32.89
CA ALA A 396 -7.90 61.80 32.86
C ALA A 396 -8.97 62.20 33.87
N HIS A 397 -9.95 61.32 34.13
CA HIS A 397 -10.94 61.56 35.21
C HIS A 397 -10.29 61.54 36.61
N LEU A 398 -9.39 60.61 36.87
CA LEU A 398 -8.64 60.53 38.12
C LEU A 398 -7.82 61.83 38.38
N ASP A 399 -7.10 62.30 37.36
CA ASP A 399 -6.32 63.55 37.47
C ASP A 399 -7.24 64.75 37.75
N ARG A 400 -8.38 64.87 37.08
CA ARG A 400 -9.36 65.92 37.36
C ARG A 400 -9.92 65.88 38.80
N LEU A 401 -10.19 64.67 39.34
CA LEU A 401 -10.62 64.52 40.73
C LEU A 401 -9.51 64.94 41.74
N LEU A 402 -8.27 64.60 41.45
CA LEU A 402 -7.13 65.00 42.29
C LEU A 402 -6.93 66.50 42.26
N ASP A 403 -7.13 67.17 41.10
CA ASP A 403 -7.10 68.63 40.94
C ASP A 403 -8.19 69.30 41.80
N GLN A 404 -9.44 68.78 41.79
CA GLN A 404 -10.53 69.26 42.60
C GLN A 404 -10.25 69.13 44.11
N LEU A 405 -9.74 67.96 44.54
CA LEU A 405 -9.35 67.72 45.94
C LEU A 405 -8.24 68.64 46.40
N GLN A 406 -7.24 68.92 45.55
CA GLN A 406 -6.18 69.84 45.87
C GLN A 406 -6.67 71.30 45.98
N ALA A 407 -7.57 71.73 45.07
CA ALA A 407 -8.20 73.06 45.15
C ALA A 407 -9.06 73.22 46.45
N GLN A 408 -9.85 72.16 46.82
CA GLN A 408 -10.60 72.20 48.04
C GLN A 408 -9.69 72.29 49.29
N LYS A 409 -8.62 71.50 49.36
CA LYS A 409 -7.66 71.51 50.46
C LYS A 409 -7.00 72.92 50.58
N LEU A 410 -6.62 73.54 49.45
CA LEU A 410 -6.06 74.87 49.45
C LEU A 410 -7.07 75.92 49.94
N ALA A 411 -8.33 75.85 49.54
CA ALA A 411 -9.38 76.72 50.00
C ALA A 411 -9.65 76.57 51.53
N LEU A 412 -9.59 75.32 52.06
CA LEU A 412 -9.75 75.05 53.51
C LEU A 412 -8.55 75.52 54.36
N ARG A 413 -7.33 75.71 53.76
CA ARG A 413 -6.12 76.26 54.44
C ARG A 413 -6.08 77.76 54.46
N GLN A 414 -6.95 78.43 53.71
CA GLN A 414 -7.03 79.94 53.65
C GLN A 414 -8.09 80.48 54.62
N TRP A 415 -8.85 79.60 55.29
CA TRP A 415 -9.70 79.96 56.44
C TRP A 415 -9.00 79.58 57.77
#